data_2417d989c9d187e167e96bdb21555264
#
_entry.id   2417d989c9d187e167e96bdb21555264
#
_cell.length_a   1.000
_cell.length_b   1.000
_cell.length_c   1.000
_cell.angle_alpha   90.00
_cell.angle_beta   90.00
_cell.angle_gamma   90.00
#
_symmetry.space_group_name_H-M   'P 1'
#
loop_
_entity.id
_entity.type
_entity.pdbx_description
1 polymer ?
#
loop_
_entity_poly.entity_id
_entity_poly.type
_entity_poly.pdbx_seq_one_letter_code
_entity_poly.pdbx_strand_id
1 'polypeptide(L)'
;MEDKTKITYPESEKVYMQGQLHPYLKVGMRKVNLTPTVVVENGKKVMTENAPVYIYDTSGAYSDPEQKVDLKKGLPRLREPWIQERDVERLTEISSEYGKMRLADKSLDSLRFDHITLPYRAKAGKQITQMYYAKQGIVTPEMEYVAIRENMNCQQLGIETYITPEFVRDEIAAGRAALPANINHPEAEPMIIGSKFLVKINTNIGNSATLSLIHI
;
A
#
# COMPACT_ATOMS: atom_id res chain seq x y z
N MET A 1 4.96 -13.60 -27.90
CA MET A 1 6.09 -13.08 -27.11
C MET A 1 5.57 -12.89 -25.70
N GLU A 2 5.95 -13.77 -24.78
CA GLU A 2 5.59 -13.59 -23.38
C GLU A 2 6.17 -12.28 -22.86
N ASP A 3 5.33 -11.48 -22.22
CA ASP A 3 5.74 -10.21 -21.61
C ASP A 3 6.64 -10.52 -20.41
N LYS A 4 7.95 -10.52 -20.63
CA LYS A 4 8.98 -10.81 -19.60
C LYS A 4 9.02 -9.80 -18.46
N THR A 5 8.17 -8.77 -18.50
CA THR A 5 8.09 -7.76 -17.43
C THR A 5 7.17 -8.16 -16.29
N LYS A 6 6.34 -9.20 -16.45
CA LYS A 6 5.44 -9.67 -15.40
C LYS A 6 6.11 -10.70 -14.49
N ILE A 7 6.07 -10.42 -13.20
CA ILE A 7 6.47 -11.38 -12.17
C ILE A 7 5.31 -12.38 -12.01
N THR A 8 5.62 -13.67 -12.15
CA THR A 8 4.66 -14.76 -11.96
C THR A 8 5.01 -15.58 -10.73
N TYR A 9 3.98 -16.03 -10.03
CA TYR A 9 4.10 -16.89 -8.84
C TYR A 9 3.22 -18.13 -9.08
N PRO A 10 3.79 -19.27 -9.53
CA PRO A 10 3.02 -20.41 -10.05
C PRO A 10 1.96 -20.96 -9.08
N GLU A 11 2.29 -21.07 -7.79
CA GLU A 11 1.40 -21.63 -6.76
C GLU A 11 0.55 -20.57 -6.06
N SER A 12 0.44 -19.40 -6.63
CA SER A 12 -0.33 -18.31 -6.03
C SER A 12 -0.95 -17.40 -7.08
N GLU A 13 -2.04 -16.77 -6.69
CA GLU A 13 -2.76 -15.79 -7.51
C GLU A 13 -2.98 -14.49 -6.76
N LYS A 14 -3.04 -13.37 -7.49
CA LYS A 14 -3.44 -12.09 -6.94
C LYS A 14 -4.96 -12.05 -6.82
N VAL A 15 -5.45 -11.71 -5.65
CA VAL A 15 -6.87 -11.50 -5.37
C VAL A 15 -7.07 -10.17 -4.65
N TYR A 16 -8.26 -9.64 -4.70
CA TYR A 16 -8.57 -8.37 -4.04
C TYR A 16 -9.62 -8.55 -2.96
N MET A 17 -9.34 -8.05 -1.77
CA MET A 17 -10.32 -7.90 -0.70
C MET A 17 -10.96 -6.51 -0.78
N GLN A 18 -12.29 -6.46 -0.67
CA GLN A 18 -13.06 -5.22 -0.74
C GLN A 18 -13.26 -4.64 0.66
N GLY A 19 -13.33 -3.30 0.73
CA GLY A 19 -13.76 -2.60 1.93
C GLY A 19 -15.26 -2.79 2.20
N GLN A 20 -15.63 -2.73 3.48
CA GLN A 20 -17.03 -2.77 3.92
C GLN A 20 -17.59 -1.35 4.11
N LEU A 21 -16.81 -0.46 4.72
CA LEU A 21 -17.18 0.96 4.88
C LEU A 21 -16.98 1.73 3.58
N HIS A 22 -15.95 1.38 2.81
CA HIS A 22 -15.61 1.97 1.52
C HIS A 22 -15.60 0.87 0.45
N PRO A 23 -16.73 0.52 -0.15
CA PRO A 23 -16.83 -0.63 -1.09
C PRO A 23 -15.96 -0.53 -2.35
N TYR A 24 -15.48 0.66 -2.68
CA TYR A 24 -14.55 0.90 -3.78
C TYR A 24 -13.10 0.52 -3.46
N LEU A 25 -12.78 0.27 -2.18
CA LEU A 25 -11.46 -0.18 -1.77
C LEU A 25 -11.18 -1.58 -2.30
N LYS A 26 -10.00 -1.75 -2.87
CA LYS A 26 -9.47 -3.04 -3.29
C LYS A 26 -8.06 -3.21 -2.69
N VAL A 27 -7.94 -4.11 -1.72
CA VAL A 27 -6.67 -4.43 -1.08
C VAL A 27 -6.10 -5.68 -1.70
N GLY A 28 -4.95 -5.59 -2.34
CA GLY A 28 -4.29 -6.71 -3.01
C GLY A 28 -3.75 -7.73 -2.01
N MET A 29 -4.17 -8.97 -2.18
CA MET A 29 -3.69 -10.13 -1.44
C MET A 29 -3.11 -11.16 -2.38
N ARG A 30 -2.18 -11.95 -1.90
CA ARG A 30 -1.66 -13.15 -2.56
C ARG A 30 -2.32 -14.35 -1.91
N LYS A 31 -3.20 -15.04 -2.66
CA LYS A 31 -3.76 -16.32 -2.27
C LYS A 31 -2.76 -17.39 -2.65
N VAL A 32 -2.18 -18.06 -1.66
CA VAL A 32 -1.18 -19.11 -1.81
C VAL A 32 -1.86 -20.45 -1.60
N ASN A 33 -1.81 -21.30 -2.62
CA ASN A 33 -2.34 -22.66 -2.52
C ASN A 33 -1.31 -23.54 -1.80
N LEU A 34 -1.78 -24.31 -0.83
CA LEU A 34 -0.94 -25.22 -0.06
C LEU A 34 -1.04 -26.64 -0.62
N THR A 35 0.08 -27.38 -0.54
CA THR A 35 0.06 -28.80 -0.89
C THR A 35 -0.80 -29.59 0.09
N PRO A 36 -1.53 -30.63 -0.38
CA PRO A 36 -2.32 -31.48 0.50
C PRO A 36 -1.47 -32.14 1.58
N THR A 37 -2.04 -32.26 2.78
CA THR A 37 -1.43 -33.05 3.86
C THR A 37 -1.67 -34.52 3.63
N VAL A 38 -0.59 -35.31 3.69
CA VAL A 38 -0.67 -36.77 3.57
C VAL A 38 -0.52 -37.41 4.94
N VAL A 39 -1.59 -38.08 5.40
CA VAL A 39 -1.60 -38.81 6.65
C VAL A 39 -1.73 -40.31 6.35
N VAL A 40 -1.02 -41.15 7.11
CA VAL A 40 -1.16 -42.60 7.02
C VAL A 40 -2.13 -43.07 8.11
N GLU A 41 -3.34 -43.46 7.71
CA GLU A 41 -4.33 -44.03 8.58
C GLU A 41 -4.55 -45.49 8.25
N ASN A 42 -4.39 -46.38 9.21
CA ASN A 42 -4.57 -47.80 9.04
C ASN A 42 -3.76 -48.40 7.86
N GLY A 43 -2.51 -47.89 7.63
CA GLY A 43 -1.66 -48.32 6.57
C GLY A 43 -2.00 -47.76 5.16
N LYS A 44 -3.03 -46.94 5.06
CA LYS A 44 -3.42 -46.24 3.81
C LYS A 44 -3.05 -44.78 3.84
N LYS A 45 -2.54 -44.26 2.72
CA LYS A 45 -2.30 -42.83 2.56
C LYS A 45 -3.63 -42.10 2.31
N VAL A 46 -3.99 -41.18 3.21
CA VAL A 46 -5.13 -40.29 3.06
C VAL A 46 -4.59 -38.90 2.75
N MET A 47 -5.06 -38.30 1.68
CA MET A 47 -4.70 -36.92 1.29
C MET A 47 -5.84 -35.99 1.74
N THR A 48 -5.48 -34.94 2.47
CA THR A 48 -6.42 -33.89 2.89
C THR A 48 -5.99 -32.58 2.28
N GLU A 49 -6.89 -31.94 1.55
CA GLU A 49 -6.66 -30.62 0.96
C GLU A 49 -6.53 -29.58 2.08
N ASN A 50 -5.56 -28.70 1.95
CA ASN A 50 -5.35 -27.58 2.86
C ASN A 50 -6.00 -26.29 2.30
N ALA A 51 -6.62 -25.53 3.18
CA ALA A 51 -7.15 -24.23 2.81
C ALA A 51 -6.02 -23.29 2.36
N PRO A 52 -6.25 -22.44 1.34
CA PRO A 52 -5.25 -21.49 0.89
C PRO A 52 -4.94 -20.45 1.96
N VAL A 53 -3.72 -19.93 1.95
CA VAL A 53 -3.25 -18.86 2.84
C VAL A 53 -3.30 -17.54 2.10
N TYR A 54 -3.81 -16.49 2.75
CA TYR A 54 -3.82 -15.15 2.19
C TYR A 54 -2.79 -14.28 2.90
N ILE A 55 -1.91 -13.66 2.12
CA ILE A 55 -0.92 -12.71 2.62
C ILE A 55 -1.05 -11.40 1.86
N TYR A 56 -0.64 -10.29 2.48
CA TYR A 56 -0.63 -9.02 1.78
C TYR A 56 0.33 -9.06 0.58
N ASP A 57 -0.15 -8.63 -0.59
CA ASP A 57 0.64 -8.65 -1.82
C ASP A 57 1.48 -7.37 -1.94
N THR A 58 2.77 -7.48 -1.59
CA THR A 58 3.73 -6.36 -1.69
C THR A 58 4.24 -6.12 -3.09
N SER A 59 3.89 -6.94 -4.07
CA SER A 59 4.33 -6.77 -5.46
C SER A 59 3.57 -5.68 -6.22
N GLY A 60 2.46 -5.18 -5.66
CA GLY A 60 1.68 -4.09 -6.21
C GLY A 60 1.23 -4.34 -7.65
N ALA A 61 1.40 -3.35 -8.50
CA ALA A 61 1.01 -3.41 -9.91
C ALA A 61 1.86 -4.38 -10.76
N TYR A 62 3.03 -4.77 -10.29
CA TYR A 62 3.96 -5.60 -11.08
C TYR A 62 3.48 -7.04 -11.28
N SER A 63 2.68 -7.55 -10.37
CA SER A 63 2.10 -8.90 -10.48
C SER A 63 0.62 -8.89 -10.83
N ASP A 64 0.02 -7.72 -11.10
CA ASP A 64 -1.37 -7.59 -11.44
C ASP A 64 -1.57 -7.87 -12.95
N PRO A 65 -2.32 -8.91 -13.33
CA PRO A 65 -2.54 -9.22 -14.73
C PRO A 65 -3.38 -8.16 -15.47
N GLU A 66 -4.17 -7.38 -14.74
CA GLU A 66 -5.04 -6.32 -15.32
C GLU A 66 -4.30 -4.99 -15.48
N GLN A 67 -3.12 -4.82 -14.87
CA GLN A 67 -2.38 -3.57 -14.91
C GLN A 67 -1.16 -3.66 -15.82
N LYS A 68 -1.00 -2.64 -16.65
CA LYS A 68 0.18 -2.45 -17.47
C LYS A 68 1.08 -1.41 -16.81
N VAL A 69 2.23 -1.85 -16.34
CA VAL A 69 3.24 -0.96 -15.76
C VAL A 69 4.00 -0.26 -16.89
N ASP A 70 4.04 1.06 -16.83
CA ASP A 70 4.80 1.92 -17.73
C ASP A 70 5.75 2.79 -16.88
N LEU A 71 7.05 2.60 -17.03
CA LEU A 71 8.07 3.30 -16.25
C LEU A 71 8.00 4.82 -16.40
N LYS A 72 7.56 5.32 -17.56
CA LYS A 72 7.41 6.77 -17.79
C LYS A 72 6.14 7.34 -17.16
N LYS A 73 5.09 6.54 -17.04
CA LYS A 73 3.82 6.96 -16.42
C LYS A 73 3.79 6.75 -14.91
N GLY A 74 4.72 5.93 -14.37
CA GLY A 74 4.79 5.60 -12.96
C GLY A 74 3.74 4.57 -12.51
N LEU A 75 3.61 4.40 -11.20
CA LEU A 75 2.67 3.48 -10.59
C LEU A 75 1.23 4.04 -10.60
N PRO A 76 0.20 3.17 -10.58
CA PRO A 76 -1.18 3.58 -10.44
C PRO A 76 -1.41 4.45 -9.21
N ARG A 77 -2.13 5.53 -9.36
CA ARG A 77 -2.39 6.53 -8.30
C ARG A 77 -3.59 6.09 -7.44
N LEU A 78 -3.41 5.01 -6.71
CA LEU A 78 -4.45 4.31 -5.93
C LEU A 78 -5.29 5.26 -5.06
N ARG A 79 -4.64 6.16 -4.32
CA ARG A 79 -5.30 7.04 -3.34
C ARG A 79 -5.73 8.40 -3.90
N GLU A 80 -5.47 8.69 -5.18
CA GLU A 80 -5.83 9.99 -5.72
C GLU A 80 -7.32 10.33 -5.60
N PRO A 81 -8.27 9.43 -5.90
CA PRO A 81 -9.69 9.70 -5.68
C PRO A 81 -10.01 10.04 -4.22
N TRP A 82 -9.45 9.29 -3.26
CA TRP A 82 -9.67 9.50 -1.84
C TRP A 82 -9.12 10.84 -1.34
N ILE A 83 -8.02 11.30 -1.96
CA ILE A 83 -7.40 12.58 -1.64
C ILE A 83 -8.25 13.73 -2.18
N GLN A 84 -8.79 13.59 -3.40
CA GLN A 84 -9.61 14.61 -4.05
C GLN A 84 -10.95 14.87 -3.34
N GLU A 85 -11.49 13.89 -2.62
CA GLU A 85 -12.69 14.02 -1.81
C GLU A 85 -12.48 14.87 -0.54
N ARG A 86 -11.22 15.18 -0.19
CA ARG A 86 -10.86 15.98 0.98
C ARG A 86 -10.78 17.46 0.65
N ASP A 87 -10.67 18.30 1.69
CA ASP A 87 -10.43 19.74 1.57
C ASP A 87 -9.01 20.05 1.05
N VAL A 88 -8.71 19.58 -0.15
CA VAL A 88 -7.43 19.82 -0.83
C VAL A 88 -7.61 20.73 -2.05
N GLU A 89 -6.55 21.41 -2.41
CA GLU A 89 -6.41 22.12 -3.67
C GLU A 89 -5.07 21.77 -4.32
N ARG A 90 -5.04 21.74 -5.64
CA ARG A 90 -3.79 21.57 -6.38
C ARG A 90 -3.12 22.93 -6.57
N LEU A 91 -1.82 23.01 -6.33
CA LEU A 91 -1.07 24.21 -6.63
C LEU A 91 -1.14 24.52 -8.13
N THR A 92 -1.20 25.79 -8.46
CA THR A 92 -1.19 26.27 -9.86
C THR A 92 0.22 26.53 -10.37
N GLU A 93 1.16 26.73 -9.45
CA GLU A 93 2.57 26.98 -9.77
C GLU A 93 3.50 26.46 -8.65
N ILE A 94 4.77 26.29 -8.98
CA ILE A 94 5.82 26.03 -7.98
C ILE A 94 6.25 27.35 -7.37
N SER A 95 6.13 27.48 -6.05
CA SER A 95 6.44 28.71 -5.32
C SER A 95 7.90 28.84 -4.91
N SER A 96 8.64 27.73 -4.74
CA SER A 96 10.03 27.76 -4.30
C SER A 96 10.98 28.25 -5.40
N GLU A 97 11.95 29.09 -5.04
CA GLU A 97 12.98 29.59 -5.95
C GLU A 97 13.78 28.44 -6.59
N TYR A 98 14.14 27.43 -5.79
CA TYR A 98 14.80 26.23 -6.30
C TYR A 98 13.95 25.50 -7.35
N GLY A 99 12.65 25.33 -7.09
CA GLY A 99 11.74 24.70 -8.03
C GLY A 99 11.62 25.47 -9.34
N LYS A 100 11.51 26.80 -9.28
CA LYS A 100 11.48 27.68 -10.45
C LYS A 100 12.77 27.60 -11.25
N MET A 101 13.92 27.63 -10.57
CA MET A 101 15.24 27.48 -11.21
C MET A 101 15.33 26.13 -11.94
N ARG A 102 14.90 25.03 -11.29
CA ARG A 102 14.91 23.69 -11.89
C ARG A 102 13.98 23.59 -13.09
N LEU A 103 12.82 24.25 -13.07
CA LEU A 103 11.90 24.29 -14.21
C LEU A 103 12.45 25.09 -15.39
N ALA A 104 13.21 26.16 -15.13
CA ALA A 104 13.84 26.99 -16.17
C ALA A 104 14.99 26.29 -16.85
N ASP A 105 15.63 25.32 -16.22
CA ASP A 105 16.77 24.58 -16.74
C ASP A 105 16.32 23.55 -17.79
N LYS A 106 16.49 23.89 -19.06
CA LYS A 106 16.14 23.04 -20.21
C LYS A 106 17.03 21.80 -20.34
N SER A 107 18.23 21.78 -19.77
CA SER A 107 19.08 20.58 -19.79
C SER A 107 18.48 19.40 -19.05
N LEU A 108 17.54 19.66 -18.17
CA LEU A 108 16.82 18.65 -17.37
C LEU A 108 15.55 18.11 -18.03
N ASP A 109 15.16 18.63 -19.20
CA ASP A 109 13.89 18.22 -19.84
C ASP A 109 13.83 16.71 -20.14
N SER A 110 14.94 16.12 -20.53
CA SER A 110 15.04 14.68 -20.79
C SER A 110 14.88 13.80 -19.54
N LEU A 111 15.03 14.39 -18.36
CA LEU A 111 14.91 13.72 -17.06
C LEU A 111 13.52 13.92 -16.42
N ARG A 112 12.66 14.72 -17.05
CA ARG A 112 11.31 14.99 -16.56
C ARG A 112 10.34 13.94 -17.04
N PHE A 113 9.38 13.62 -16.17
CA PHE A 113 8.30 12.69 -16.48
C PHE A 113 6.99 13.45 -16.60
N ASP A 114 6.22 13.20 -17.66
CA ASP A 114 4.97 13.89 -17.97
C ASP A 114 3.86 13.63 -16.94
N HIS A 115 3.95 12.53 -16.18
CA HIS A 115 2.97 12.19 -15.16
C HIS A 115 3.14 12.97 -13.85
N ILE A 116 4.24 13.69 -13.66
CA ILE A 116 4.46 14.49 -12.45
C ILE A 116 3.60 15.75 -12.53
N THR A 117 2.63 15.82 -11.64
CA THR A 117 1.70 16.95 -11.52
C THR A 117 2.08 17.83 -10.34
N LEU A 118 1.61 19.09 -10.36
CA LEU A 118 1.78 19.99 -9.23
C LEU A 118 1.17 19.39 -7.96
N PRO A 119 1.79 19.61 -6.79
CA PRO A 119 1.38 19.00 -5.55
C PRO A 119 0.03 19.51 -5.05
N TYR A 120 -0.65 18.67 -4.27
CA TYR A 120 -1.78 19.06 -3.46
C TYR A 120 -1.33 19.71 -2.17
N ARG A 121 -2.16 20.63 -1.66
CA ARG A 121 -2.10 21.13 -0.28
C ARG A 121 -3.50 21.19 0.32
N ALA A 122 -3.60 21.31 1.63
CA ALA A 122 -4.85 21.60 2.28
C ALA A 122 -5.34 23.00 1.87
N LYS A 123 -6.66 23.16 1.68
CA LYS A 123 -7.27 24.48 1.54
C LYS A 123 -7.02 25.34 2.78
N ALA A 124 -7.03 26.65 2.62
CA ALA A 124 -6.77 27.58 3.71
C ALA A 124 -7.66 27.28 4.93
N GLY A 125 -7.06 27.19 6.11
CA GLY A 125 -7.75 26.90 7.37
C GLY A 125 -8.27 25.45 7.53
N LYS A 126 -7.98 24.54 6.59
CA LYS A 126 -8.40 23.14 6.66
C LYS A 126 -7.26 22.23 7.10
N GLN A 127 -7.61 21.11 7.73
CA GLN A 127 -6.69 20.05 8.11
C GLN A 127 -7.11 18.75 7.42
N ILE A 128 -6.12 17.98 6.95
CA ILE A 128 -6.33 16.78 6.15
C ILE A 128 -5.46 15.60 6.61
N THR A 129 -4.92 15.68 7.82
CA THR A 129 -4.07 14.61 8.36
C THR A 129 -4.92 13.45 8.87
N GLN A 130 -4.36 12.24 8.84
CA GLN A 130 -5.03 11.05 9.40
C GLN A 130 -5.37 11.24 10.88
N MET A 131 -4.47 11.88 11.65
CA MET A 131 -4.71 12.23 13.05
C MET A 131 -5.91 13.16 13.22
N TYR A 132 -6.07 14.15 12.36
CA TYR A 132 -7.22 15.07 12.40
C TYR A 132 -8.53 14.30 12.21
N TYR A 133 -8.64 13.49 11.17
CA TYR A 133 -9.83 12.68 10.91
C TYR A 133 -10.12 11.70 12.06
N ALA A 134 -9.08 11.03 12.56
CA ALA A 134 -9.21 10.11 13.67
C ALA A 134 -9.80 10.80 14.93
N LYS A 135 -9.32 12.00 15.27
CA LYS A 135 -9.83 12.79 16.40
C LYS A 135 -11.26 13.30 16.18
N GLN A 136 -11.72 13.40 14.95
CA GLN A 136 -13.12 13.70 14.61
C GLN A 136 -14.02 12.45 14.59
N GLY A 137 -13.49 11.26 14.93
CA GLY A 137 -14.23 10.01 14.88
C GLY A 137 -14.44 9.45 13.46
N ILE A 138 -13.76 10.01 12.46
CA ILE A 138 -13.92 9.64 11.05
C ILE A 138 -12.95 8.51 10.71
N VAL A 139 -13.47 7.41 10.15
CA VAL A 139 -12.68 6.35 9.54
C VAL A 139 -12.41 6.73 8.09
N THR A 140 -11.13 6.90 7.74
CA THR A 140 -10.72 7.18 6.35
C THR A 140 -10.55 5.89 5.55
N PRO A 141 -10.58 5.95 4.19
CA PRO A 141 -10.26 4.82 3.35
C PRO A 141 -8.91 4.18 3.68
N GLU A 142 -7.90 4.98 4.03
CA GLU A 142 -6.59 4.47 4.44
C GLU A 142 -6.64 3.66 5.74
N MET A 143 -7.50 4.03 6.70
CA MET A 143 -7.66 3.28 7.95
C MET A 143 -8.31 1.93 7.70
N GLU A 144 -9.33 1.86 6.85
CA GLU A 144 -9.95 0.60 6.46
C GLU A 144 -9.01 -0.27 5.64
N TYR A 145 -8.26 0.32 4.70
CA TYR A 145 -7.22 -0.38 3.94
C TYR A 145 -6.22 -1.06 4.87
N VAL A 146 -5.75 -0.33 5.89
CA VAL A 146 -4.83 -0.86 6.89
C VAL A 146 -5.47 -2.00 7.68
N ALA A 147 -6.72 -1.88 8.12
CA ALA A 147 -7.40 -2.94 8.86
C ALA A 147 -7.47 -4.24 8.05
N ILE A 148 -7.82 -4.16 6.76
CA ILE A 148 -7.85 -5.32 5.86
C ILE A 148 -6.45 -5.92 5.71
N ARG A 149 -5.43 -5.07 5.52
CA ARG A 149 -4.04 -5.50 5.38
C ARG A 149 -3.51 -6.22 6.62
N GLU A 150 -3.80 -5.70 7.82
CA GLU A 150 -3.32 -6.25 9.09
C GLU A 150 -3.98 -7.60 9.43
N ASN A 151 -5.23 -7.78 9.01
CA ASN A 151 -5.96 -9.02 9.32
C ASN A 151 -5.55 -10.22 8.47
N MET A 152 -5.05 -10.04 7.25
CA MET A 152 -4.60 -11.13 6.35
C MET A 152 -5.34 -12.46 6.56
N ASN A 153 -4.68 -13.41 7.22
CA ASN A 153 -5.19 -14.75 7.51
C ASN A 153 -5.93 -14.87 8.85
N CYS A 154 -6.15 -13.80 9.60
CA CYS A 154 -6.67 -13.91 10.97
C CYS A 154 -7.93 -14.75 11.06
N GLN A 155 -8.87 -14.58 10.13
CA GLN A 155 -10.10 -15.38 10.09
C GLN A 155 -9.84 -16.87 9.83
N GLN A 156 -8.89 -17.20 8.96
CA GLN A 156 -8.58 -18.58 8.57
C GLN A 156 -7.79 -19.32 9.65
N LEU A 157 -6.96 -18.58 10.39
CA LEU A 157 -6.16 -19.11 11.49
C LEU A 157 -6.92 -19.15 12.83
N GLY A 158 -8.15 -18.68 12.88
CA GLY A 158 -8.93 -18.59 14.11
C GLY A 158 -8.33 -17.61 15.13
N ILE A 159 -7.58 -16.62 14.68
CA ILE A 159 -6.99 -15.61 15.55
C ILE A 159 -8.08 -14.62 15.96
N GLU A 160 -8.33 -14.54 17.26
CA GLU A 160 -9.42 -13.72 17.82
C GLU A 160 -9.14 -12.21 17.75
N THR A 161 -7.86 -11.79 17.68
CA THR A 161 -7.49 -10.38 17.59
C THR A 161 -7.74 -9.83 16.18
N TYR A 162 -8.97 -9.46 15.92
CA TYR A 162 -9.35 -8.83 14.66
C TYR A 162 -9.19 -7.31 14.74
N ILE A 163 -8.43 -6.74 13.81
CA ILE A 163 -8.21 -5.28 13.69
C ILE A 163 -9.37 -4.68 12.89
N THR A 164 -10.23 -3.88 13.56
CA THR A 164 -11.29 -3.16 12.85
C THR A 164 -10.83 -1.78 12.37
N PRO A 165 -11.49 -1.18 11.37
CA PRO A 165 -11.18 0.20 10.94
C PRO A 165 -11.31 1.21 12.08
N GLU A 166 -12.29 1.01 13.00
CA GLU A 166 -12.47 1.85 14.18
C GLU A 166 -11.32 1.69 15.17
N PHE A 167 -10.80 0.47 15.35
CA PHE A 167 -9.63 0.23 16.17
C PHE A 167 -8.41 0.99 15.62
N VAL A 168 -8.19 0.95 14.29
CA VAL A 168 -7.13 1.72 13.63
C VAL A 168 -7.29 3.21 13.91
N ARG A 169 -8.50 3.75 13.71
CA ARG A 169 -8.83 5.15 14.01
C ARG A 169 -8.51 5.51 15.46
N ASP A 170 -8.94 4.69 16.40
CA ASP A 170 -8.80 4.98 17.83
C ASP A 170 -7.34 4.93 18.29
N GLU A 171 -6.53 4.02 17.76
CA GLU A 171 -5.09 3.98 18.04
C GLU A 171 -4.36 5.22 17.47
N ILE A 172 -4.78 5.71 16.29
CA ILE A 172 -4.26 6.96 15.72
C ILE A 172 -4.71 8.15 16.55
N ALA A 173 -6.00 8.25 16.90
CA ALA A 173 -6.54 9.35 17.69
C ALA A 173 -5.87 9.49 19.05
N ALA A 174 -5.53 8.36 19.67
CA ALA A 174 -4.82 8.29 20.94
C ALA A 174 -3.31 8.54 20.82
N GLY A 175 -2.77 8.69 19.61
CA GLY A 175 -1.35 8.92 19.37
C GLY A 175 -0.46 7.69 19.58
N ARG A 176 -1.04 6.47 19.65
CA ARG A 176 -0.29 5.23 19.82
C ARG A 176 0.10 4.58 18.50
N ALA A 177 -0.47 5.07 17.39
CA ALA A 177 -0.12 4.63 16.05
C ALA A 177 0.00 5.82 15.09
N ALA A 178 0.83 5.68 14.07
CA ALA A 178 0.99 6.63 12.98
C ALA A 178 0.67 5.94 11.64
N LEU A 179 -0.18 6.58 10.83
CA LEU A 179 -0.48 6.16 9.47
C LEU A 179 0.12 7.17 8.49
N PRO A 180 1.33 6.91 7.94
CA PRO A 180 1.94 7.78 6.93
C PRO A 180 1.14 7.70 5.63
N ALA A 181 0.55 8.82 5.22
CA ALA A 181 -0.27 8.90 4.02
C ALA A 181 -0.10 10.25 3.34
N ASN A 182 1.09 10.53 2.83
CA ASN A 182 1.36 11.77 2.10
C ASN A 182 0.41 11.91 0.91
N ILE A 183 -0.31 13.02 0.84
CA ILE A 183 -1.25 13.31 -0.25
C ILE A 183 -0.56 13.51 -1.61
N ASN A 184 0.73 13.77 -1.63
CA ASN A 184 1.52 13.94 -2.84
C ASN A 184 2.24 12.65 -3.29
N HIS A 185 1.95 11.54 -2.62
CA HIS A 185 2.36 10.18 -3.02
C HIS A 185 1.11 9.28 -3.09
N PRO A 186 0.17 9.55 -4.00
CA PRO A 186 -1.09 8.83 -4.10
C PRO A 186 -0.94 7.37 -4.54
N GLU A 187 0.20 7.00 -5.10
CA GLU A 187 0.59 5.64 -5.47
C GLU A 187 0.97 4.77 -4.26
N ALA A 188 1.32 5.39 -3.12
CA ALA A 188 1.74 4.65 -1.94
C ALA A 188 0.55 3.95 -1.27
N GLU A 189 0.68 2.64 -1.10
CA GLU A 189 -0.29 1.83 -0.39
C GLU A 189 -0.26 2.12 1.12
N PRO A 190 -1.43 2.29 1.76
CA PRO A 190 -1.50 2.58 3.19
C PRO A 190 -0.87 1.51 4.06
N MET A 191 -0.15 1.95 5.09
CA MET A 191 0.40 1.12 6.14
C MET A 191 0.38 1.86 7.46
N ILE A 192 0.50 1.14 8.58
CA ILE A 192 0.49 1.71 9.91
C ILE A 192 1.75 1.33 10.68
N ILE A 193 2.13 2.18 11.64
CA ILE A 193 3.25 1.96 12.55
C ILE A 193 2.70 2.10 13.97
N GLY A 194 2.75 1.04 14.75
CA GLY A 194 2.26 1.04 16.14
C GLY A 194 2.48 -0.32 16.79
N SER A 195 2.55 -0.35 18.12
CA SER A 195 2.87 -1.56 18.88
C SER A 195 1.83 -2.67 18.80
N LYS A 196 0.60 -2.34 18.35
CA LYS A 196 -0.51 -3.28 18.21
C LYS A 196 -0.73 -3.77 16.77
N PHE A 197 0.19 -3.45 15.89
CA PHE A 197 0.14 -3.78 14.46
C PHE A 197 1.37 -4.58 14.05
N LEU A 198 1.33 -5.15 12.85
CA LEU A 198 2.46 -5.87 12.29
C LEU A 198 3.71 -4.99 12.23
N VAL A 199 4.87 -5.61 12.46
CA VAL A 199 6.15 -4.90 12.52
C VAL A 199 6.48 -4.30 11.16
N LYS A 200 6.72 -2.99 11.15
CA LYS A 200 7.27 -2.30 9.97
C LYS A 200 8.79 -2.43 9.95
N ILE A 201 9.30 -3.03 8.89
CA ILE A 201 10.73 -3.12 8.63
C ILE A 201 11.14 -1.95 7.73
N ASN A 202 12.13 -1.17 8.18
CA ASN A 202 12.80 -0.18 7.35
C ASN A 202 14.11 -0.75 6.83
N THR A 203 14.28 -0.76 5.52
CA THR A 203 15.53 -1.15 4.88
C THR A 203 16.10 0.05 4.14
N ASN A 204 17.34 0.40 4.45
CA ASN A 204 18.09 1.41 3.71
C ASN A 204 18.98 0.67 2.69
N ILE A 205 18.76 0.98 1.42
CA ILE A 205 19.61 0.51 0.34
C ILE A 205 20.26 1.75 -0.26
N GLY A 206 21.59 1.82 -0.19
CA GLY A 206 22.30 3.00 -0.66
C GLY A 206 23.72 2.67 -1.10
N ASN A 207 24.31 3.57 -1.85
CA ASN A 207 25.72 3.54 -2.21
C ASN A 207 26.50 4.40 -1.20
N SER A 208 27.41 3.79 -0.46
CA SER A 208 28.31 4.52 0.44
C SER A 208 29.76 4.06 0.26
N ALA A 209 30.70 4.95 0.57
CA ALA A 209 32.13 4.64 0.46
C ALA A 209 32.58 3.60 1.51
N THR A 210 31.85 3.45 2.60
CA THR A 210 32.21 2.58 3.72
C THR A 210 31.41 1.27 3.78
N LEU A 211 30.20 1.26 3.24
CA LEU A 211 29.35 0.08 3.18
C LEU A 211 28.48 0.13 1.94
N SER A 212 28.66 -0.82 1.04
CA SER A 212 27.79 -1.00 -0.13
C SER A 212 27.16 -2.40 -0.08
N LEU A 213 25.84 -2.44 -0.09
CA LEU A 213 25.08 -3.70 -0.19
C LEU A 213 24.99 -4.22 -1.63
N ILE A 214 25.57 -3.50 -2.59
CA ILE A 214 25.58 -3.88 -4.01
C ILE A 214 26.57 -5.04 -4.28
N HIS A 215 27.46 -5.30 -3.35
CA HIS A 215 28.52 -6.31 -3.48
C HIS A 215 28.37 -7.51 -2.55
N ILE A 216 27.19 -7.70 -1.97
CA ILE A 216 26.85 -8.87 -1.16
C ILE A 216 26.14 -9.91 -2.02
#